data_1da03ceff5c41d070db033f91d93f59b
#
_entry.id   1da03ceff5c41d070db033f91d93f59b
#
_cell.length_a   1.000
_cell.length_b   1.000
_cell.length_c   1.000
_cell.angle_alpha   90.00
_cell.angle_beta   90.00
_cell.angle_gamma   90.00
#
_symmetry.space_group_name_H-M   'P 1'
#
loop_
_entity.id
_entity.type
_entity.pdbx_description
1 polymer ?
#
loop_
_entity_poly.entity_id
_entity_poly.type
_entity_poly.pdbx_seq_one_letter_code
_entity_poly.pdbx_strand_id
1 'polypeptide(L)'
;MENNRTSNRPARIVALGLEAAEPGLIEKWCNEGFLPTLASLKKQWPFLKIMSTTEVGSGATWPSIFTGVSPAKHGIGFYHRQLKTGTYHLCKKYANQVKRTPFWIQPSKDGKKIGIFDVPVTYPDSSLNGIQIAGWGVEAPSWKKGSWPSDVIKEVSDQYGLHPLEGWYQERPDSLQKWGDFLQKLLFGVRTKGQILNALLTKEDWNLFFCVFPESHWGGHLFWHLMDKTHPNYSAEFAQLYKDGLLQVYRELDSTLAEILEVVPHSTILIFSNTGMGPNYSGTHLLQEILARLGMAGTYQKQNQQKPSLGYFLPALRWGPYAIEKIEGILTPKGVSHIKKLIPERVWDTWTRWILNLGNNWKNSRAFSVPSDYTGLIRINLKGREPNGLVEPGCEYDALCEELTRELNTLINPETGKKAVSKVLRVDQLYQGENLWDLPDLIVRWAGDAPIRALASPRIGRVDGELPDKRTGAHLPYGFLLPVGEHIHPGNGVVEGSIMDIAPTILYLMGQPIPRDMDGKVLFNIIDEEFRVDNPPTYV
;
A
#
# COMPACT_ATOMS: atom_id res chain seq x y z
N MET A 1 -27.88 -35.81 24.31
CA MET A 1 -26.91 -34.74 24.45
C MET A 1 -25.58 -35.27 23.91
N GLU A 2 -25.37 -35.21 22.60
CA GLU A 2 -24.09 -35.58 22.02
C GLU A 2 -23.09 -34.46 22.29
N ASN A 3 -22.06 -34.82 23.06
CA ASN A 3 -20.88 -33.99 23.24
C ASN A 3 -20.21 -33.77 21.90
N ASN A 4 -20.53 -32.68 21.20
CA ASN A 4 -19.68 -32.14 20.14
C ASN A 4 -18.36 -31.71 20.78
N ARG A 5 -17.41 -32.63 20.92
CA ARG A 5 -16.00 -32.33 21.10
C ARG A 5 -15.61 -31.60 19.81
N THR A 6 -15.52 -30.28 19.85
CA THR A 6 -14.91 -29.47 18.81
C THR A 6 -13.54 -30.09 18.54
N SER A 7 -13.33 -30.51 17.30
CA SER A 7 -12.17 -31.29 16.89
C SER A 7 -10.91 -30.44 17.10
N ASN A 8 -9.89 -31.03 17.73
CA ASN A 8 -8.51 -30.52 17.88
C ASN A 8 -7.77 -30.40 16.51
N ARG A 9 -8.51 -30.07 15.44
CA ARG A 9 -7.96 -29.92 14.10
C ARG A 9 -7.61 -28.46 13.85
N PRO A 10 -6.42 -28.18 13.26
CA PRO A 10 -6.07 -26.84 12.84
C PRO A 10 -7.17 -26.24 11.95
N ALA A 11 -7.47 -24.95 12.17
CA ALA A 11 -8.50 -24.26 11.42
C ALA A 11 -8.22 -24.24 9.90
N ARG A 12 -9.27 -24.42 9.11
CA ARG A 12 -9.25 -23.98 7.72
C ARG A 12 -9.34 -22.45 7.71
N ILE A 13 -8.35 -21.79 7.12
CA ILE A 13 -8.27 -20.32 7.16
C ILE A 13 -8.53 -19.73 5.79
N VAL A 14 -9.41 -18.72 5.75
CA VAL A 14 -9.65 -17.88 4.57
C VAL A 14 -9.31 -16.44 4.92
N ALA A 15 -8.26 -15.90 4.30
CA ALA A 15 -7.79 -14.53 4.49
C ALA A 15 -8.25 -13.66 3.32
N LEU A 16 -9.10 -12.67 3.57
CA LEU A 16 -9.72 -11.79 2.58
C LEU A 16 -9.22 -10.35 2.77
N GLY A 17 -8.27 -9.94 1.96
CA GLY A 17 -7.77 -8.56 1.94
C GLY A 17 -8.68 -7.65 1.09
N LEU A 18 -9.23 -6.60 1.70
CA LEU A 18 -9.92 -5.51 1.01
C LEU A 18 -8.94 -4.35 0.90
N GLU A 19 -8.24 -4.23 -0.24
CA GLU A 19 -7.12 -3.30 -0.36
C GLU A 19 -7.55 -1.84 -0.12
N ALA A 20 -6.91 -1.19 0.84
CA ALA A 20 -7.17 0.19 1.26
C ALA A 20 -8.64 0.49 1.64
N ALA A 21 -9.40 -0.52 2.06
CA ALA A 21 -10.75 -0.30 2.56
C ALA A 21 -10.71 0.47 3.90
N GLU A 22 -11.48 1.56 3.95
CA GLU A 22 -11.47 2.51 5.06
C GLU A 22 -12.39 2.07 6.21
N PRO A 23 -11.85 1.79 7.41
CA PRO A 23 -12.65 1.32 8.54
C PRO A 23 -13.74 2.32 8.97
N GLY A 24 -13.48 3.62 8.92
CA GLY A 24 -14.47 4.64 9.28
C GLY A 24 -15.64 4.69 8.30
N LEU A 25 -15.41 4.47 7.00
CA LEU A 25 -16.49 4.35 6.01
C LEU A 25 -17.28 3.06 6.22
N ILE A 26 -16.60 1.94 6.54
CA ILE A 26 -17.29 0.68 6.87
C ILE A 26 -18.19 0.88 8.07
N GLU A 27 -17.70 1.49 9.16
CA GLU A 27 -18.50 1.77 10.35
C GLU A 27 -19.72 2.64 10.05
N LYS A 28 -19.50 3.74 9.32
CA LYS A 28 -20.57 4.65 8.88
C LYS A 28 -21.63 3.90 8.09
N TRP A 29 -21.24 3.18 7.06
CA TRP A 29 -22.19 2.52 6.16
C TRP A 29 -22.84 1.27 6.74
N CYS A 30 -22.20 0.59 7.71
CA CYS A 30 -22.85 -0.42 8.54
C CYS A 30 -23.97 0.19 9.40
N ASN A 31 -23.70 1.34 10.04
CA ASN A 31 -24.68 2.02 10.87
C ASN A 31 -25.86 2.60 10.06
N GLU A 32 -25.61 2.99 8.81
CA GLU A 32 -26.61 3.45 7.85
C GLU A 32 -27.38 2.30 7.17
N GLY A 33 -27.01 1.03 7.43
CA GLY A 33 -27.67 -0.16 6.88
C GLY A 33 -27.28 -0.52 5.44
N PHE A 34 -26.25 0.10 4.89
CA PHE A 34 -25.79 -0.14 3.50
C PHE A 34 -24.91 -1.37 3.35
N LEU A 35 -24.30 -1.87 4.43
CA LEU A 35 -23.41 -3.04 4.46
C LEU A 35 -23.93 -4.08 5.45
N PRO A 36 -25.01 -4.81 5.11
CA PRO A 36 -25.69 -5.69 6.06
C PRO A 36 -24.83 -6.87 6.53
N THR A 37 -23.99 -7.44 5.66
CA THR A 37 -23.09 -8.55 5.99
C THR A 37 -22.04 -8.12 7.01
N LEU A 38 -21.27 -7.09 6.71
CA LEU A 38 -20.27 -6.53 7.63
C LEU A 38 -20.91 -6.03 8.92
N ALA A 39 -22.10 -5.43 8.86
CA ALA A 39 -22.84 -5.00 10.05
C ALA A 39 -23.21 -6.17 10.97
N SER A 40 -23.66 -7.29 10.39
CA SER A 40 -23.98 -8.53 11.13
C SER A 40 -22.73 -9.13 11.78
N LEU A 41 -21.64 -9.22 11.02
CA LEU A 41 -20.37 -9.75 11.54
C LEU A 41 -19.82 -8.88 12.67
N LYS A 42 -19.79 -7.56 12.52
CA LYS A 42 -19.32 -6.62 13.55
C LYS A 42 -20.12 -6.66 14.86
N LYS A 43 -21.37 -7.12 14.84
CA LYS A 43 -22.16 -7.31 16.06
C LYS A 43 -21.70 -8.51 16.88
N GLN A 44 -21.10 -9.50 16.25
CA GLN A 44 -20.73 -10.78 16.86
C GLN A 44 -19.23 -10.89 17.11
N TRP A 45 -18.40 -10.29 16.24
CA TRP A 45 -16.96 -10.48 16.19
C TRP A 45 -16.20 -9.16 16.40
N PRO A 46 -14.96 -9.20 16.91
CA PRO A 46 -14.18 -8.00 17.13
C PRO A 46 -13.83 -7.31 15.81
N PHE A 47 -13.97 -5.99 15.78
CA PHE A 47 -13.55 -5.15 14.66
C PHE A 47 -12.40 -4.26 15.12
N LEU A 48 -11.18 -4.60 14.70
CA LEU A 48 -9.95 -4.01 15.18
C LEU A 48 -9.43 -2.98 14.17
N LYS A 49 -8.98 -1.85 14.68
CA LYS A 49 -8.13 -0.92 13.91
C LYS A 49 -6.68 -1.37 14.07
N ILE A 50 -6.01 -1.68 12.96
CA ILE A 50 -4.63 -2.16 12.96
C ILE A 50 -3.70 -1.18 12.26
N MET A 51 -2.47 -1.02 12.81
CA MET A 51 -1.49 -0.11 12.27
C MET A 51 -0.85 -0.65 10.98
N SER A 52 -0.70 0.23 10.01
CA SER A 52 -0.09 -0.07 8.70
C SER A 52 1.37 0.37 8.64
N THR A 53 2.13 -0.22 7.72
CA THR A 53 3.48 0.24 7.36
C THR A 53 3.48 1.19 6.15
N THR A 54 2.30 1.66 5.72
CA THR A 54 2.12 2.50 4.53
C THR A 54 2.91 3.82 4.58
N GLU A 55 3.29 4.28 5.77
CA GLU A 55 3.95 5.58 5.96
C GLU A 55 5.35 5.66 5.33
N VAL A 56 6.06 4.54 5.20
CA VAL A 56 7.33 4.46 4.45
C VAL A 56 7.13 4.21 2.96
N GLY A 57 5.88 4.05 2.54
CA GLY A 57 5.42 3.83 1.18
C GLY A 57 4.39 2.70 1.11
N SER A 58 3.38 2.85 0.24
CA SER A 58 2.29 1.87 0.09
C SER A 58 2.78 0.48 -0.31
N GLY A 59 3.91 0.40 -1.01
CA GLY A 59 4.52 -0.87 -1.39
C GLY A 59 5.02 -1.73 -0.23
N ALA A 60 5.21 -1.15 0.96
CA ALA A 60 5.66 -1.88 2.14
C ALA A 60 4.57 -2.76 2.77
N THR A 61 3.29 -2.43 2.57
CA THR A 61 2.18 -3.01 3.34
C THR A 61 2.01 -4.50 3.11
N TRP A 62 1.89 -4.94 1.87
CA TRP A 62 1.69 -6.35 1.54
C TRP A 62 2.90 -7.22 1.92
N PRO A 63 4.16 -6.82 1.62
CA PRO A 63 5.32 -7.51 2.16
C PRO A 63 5.31 -7.63 3.68
N SER A 64 4.92 -6.59 4.40
CA SER A 64 4.80 -6.64 5.87
C SER A 64 3.74 -7.64 6.33
N ILE A 65 2.60 -7.74 5.63
CA ILE A 65 1.53 -8.71 5.94
C ILE A 65 2.03 -10.14 5.71
N PHE A 66 2.54 -10.43 4.52
CA PHE A 66 2.85 -11.82 4.18
C PHE A 66 4.21 -12.33 4.67
N THR A 67 5.05 -11.46 5.22
CA THR A 67 6.30 -11.89 5.86
C THR A 67 6.27 -11.78 7.38
N GLY A 68 5.32 -11.02 7.94
CA GLY A 68 5.24 -10.73 9.36
C GLY A 68 6.38 -9.85 9.89
N VAL A 69 7.17 -9.20 9.00
CA VAL A 69 8.30 -8.35 9.39
C VAL A 69 8.17 -6.93 8.84
N SER A 70 8.92 -6.02 9.44
CA SER A 70 8.97 -4.61 9.08
C SER A 70 9.67 -4.33 7.74
N PRO A 71 9.43 -3.15 7.14
CA PRO A 71 10.12 -2.69 5.94
C PRO A 71 11.66 -2.70 6.07
N ALA A 72 12.19 -2.49 7.27
CA ALA A 72 13.61 -2.56 7.54
C ALA A 72 14.20 -3.99 7.41
N LYS A 73 13.37 -5.03 7.51
CA LYS A 73 13.79 -6.42 7.31
C LYS A 73 13.47 -6.93 5.90
N HIS A 74 12.28 -6.65 5.34
CA HIS A 74 11.96 -7.14 3.98
C HIS A 74 12.46 -6.25 2.84
N GLY A 75 12.91 -5.02 3.11
CA GLY A 75 13.62 -4.16 2.15
C GLY A 75 12.75 -3.42 1.13
N ILE A 76 11.43 -3.44 1.27
CA ILE A 76 10.49 -2.74 0.39
C ILE A 76 9.86 -1.57 1.15
N GLY A 77 10.00 -0.36 0.61
CA GLY A 77 9.30 0.84 1.03
C GLY A 77 8.37 1.32 -0.08
N PHE A 78 8.74 2.43 -0.72
CA PHE A 78 8.00 2.92 -1.88
C PHE A 78 8.46 2.22 -3.16
N TYR A 79 7.81 1.11 -3.52
CA TYR A 79 8.26 0.19 -4.58
C TYR A 79 8.37 0.83 -5.99
N HIS A 80 7.60 1.87 -6.28
CA HIS A 80 7.67 2.54 -7.57
C HIS A 80 8.98 3.31 -7.77
N ARG A 81 9.52 3.93 -6.72
CA ARG A 81 10.67 4.84 -6.78
C ARG A 81 11.45 4.86 -5.48
N GLN A 82 11.95 3.70 -5.02
CA GLN A 82 12.77 3.62 -3.82
C GLN A 82 14.19 4.08 -4.10
N LEU A 83 14.77 4.89 -3.21
CA LEU A 83 16.17 5.30 -3.32
C LEU A 83 17.07 4.07 -3.14
N LYS A 84 18.01 3.88 -4.07
CA LYS A 84 19.01 2.81 -3.97
C LYS A 84 20.16 3.29 -3.10
N THR A 85 20.38 2.66 -1.95
CA THR A 85 21.50 2.95 -1.03
C THR A 85 22.84 2.96 -1.76
N GLY A 86 23.72 3.89 -1.40
CA GLY A 86 25.01 4.10 -2.06
C GLY A 86 24.91 4.85 -3.38
N THR A 87 23.73 5.34 -3.75
CA THR A 87 23.50 6.14 -4.95
C THR A 87 22.45 7.21 -4.69
N TYR A 88 22.25 8.13 -5.66
CA TYR A 88 21.07 9.03 -5.66
C TYR A 88 20.02 8.57 -6.68
N HIS A 89 20.05 7.31 -7.09
CA HIS A 89 19.15 6.77 -8.09
C HIS A 89 17.90 6.20 -7.44
N LEU A 90 16.77 6.46 -8.07
CA LEU A 90 15.51 5.83 -7.75
C LEU A 90 15.32 4.60 -8.61
N CYS A 91 14.99 3.49 -7.98
CA CYS A 91 14.72 2.23 -8.68
C CYS A 91 13.31 1.71 -8.33
N LYS A 92 12.71 1.01 -9.29
CA LYS A 92 11.55 0.17 -9.00
C LYS A 92 12.00 -1.03 -8.18
N LYS A 93 11.19 -1.41 -7.21
CA LYS A 93 11.33 -2.68 -6.50
C LYS A 93 10.33 -3.68 -7.07
N TYR A 94 10.74 -4.93 -7.11
CA TYR A 94 9.96 -6.04 -7.67
C TYR A 94 9.69 -7.08 -6.58
N ALA A 95 8.69 -7.91 -6.78
CA ALA A 95 8.29 -8.94 -5.84
C ALA A 95 9.45 -9.89 -5.44
N ASN A 96 10.31 -10.25 -6.40
CA ASN A 96 11.49 -11.08 -6.16
C ASN A 96 12.62 -10.39 -5.38
N GLN A 97 12.45 -9.13 -5.02
CA GLN A 97 13.41 -8.36 -4.20
C GLN A 97 12.95 -8.23 -2.74
N VAL A 98 11.81 -8.79 -2.38
CA VAL A 98 11.40 -8.96 -0.98
C VAL A 98 12.39 -9.92 -0.31
N LYS A 99 13.09 -9.44 0.71
CA LYS A 99 14.20 -10.18 1.36
C LYS A 99 13.73 -11.13 2.48
N ARG A 100 12.47 -11.51 2.46
CA ARG A 100 11.87 -12.50 3.37
C ARG A 100 10.91 -13.39 2.60
N THR A 101 10.90 -14.66 2.95
CA THR A 101 9.97 -15.64 2.38
C THR A 101 8.56 -15.41 2.91
N PRO A 102 7.52 -15.47 2.07
CA PRO A 102 6.14 -15.43 2.53
C PRO A 102 5.85 -16.54 3.53
N PHE A 103 5.09 -16.25 4.60
CA PHE A 103 4.82 -17.15 5.71
C PHE A 103 4.20 -18.49 5.30
N TRP A 104 3.45 -18.52 4.21
CA TRP A 104 2.75 -19.72 3.72
C TRP A 104 3.66 -20.75 3.03
N ILE A 105 4.90 -20.40 2.72
CA ILE A 105 5.82 -21.31 2.02
C ILE A 105 6.24 -22.47 2.92
N GLN A 106 6.52 -22.23 4.21
CA GLN A 106 6.90 -23.33 5.11
C GLN A 106 5.73 -24.29 5.38
N PRO A 107 4.51 -23.83 5.75
CA PRO A 107 3.34 -24.72 5.82
C PRO A 107 3.10 -25.53 4.53
N SER A 108 3.30 -24.92 3.38
CA SER A 108 3.18 -25.60 2.09
C SER A 108 4.18 -26.75 1.95
N LYS A 109 5.45 -26.55 2.33
CA LYS A 109 6.48 -27.61 2.36
C LYS A 109 6.15 -28.72 3.36
N ASP A 110 5.46 -28.38 4.45
CA ASP A 110 4.98 -29.33 5.45
C ASP A 110 3.68 -30.03 5.04
N GLY A 111 3.32 -29.95 3.75
CA GLY A 111 2.21 -30.66 3.13
C GLY A 111 0.85 -29.97 3.22
N LYS A 112 0.76 -28.74 3.76
CA LYS A 112 -0.49 -27.97 3.79
C LYS A 112 -0.89 -27.52 2.40
N LYS A 113 -2.17 -27.60 2.07
CA LYS A 113 -2.77 -27.09 0.82
C LYS A 113 -2.99 -25.59 0.92
N ILE A 114 -2.36 -24.83 0.02
CA ILE A 114 -2.33 -23.36 0.06
C ILE A 114 -2.87 -22.79 -1.25
N GLY A 115 -3.87 -21.89 -1.16
CA GLY A 115 -4.37 -21.08 -2.26
C GLY A 115 -3.99 -19.61 -2.07
N ILE A 116 -3.38 -19.02 -3.08
CA ILE A 116 -3.01 -17.58 -3.08
C ILE A 116 -3.59 -16.96 -4.33
N PHE A 117 -4.46 -15.95 -4.17
CA PHE A 117 -5.09 -15.27 -5.29
C PHE A 117 -4.92 -13.75 -5.19
N ASP A 118 -4.16 -13.19 -6.12
CA ASP A 118 -3.96 -11.75 -6.30
C ASP A 118 -3.42 -11.01 -5.06
N VAL A 119 -2.57 -11.65 -4.27
CA VAL A 119 -1.85 -10.95 -3.21
C VAL A 119 -0.78 -10.06 -3.85
N PRO A 120 -0.84 -8.72 -3.65
CA PRO A 120 0.11 -7.81 -4.28
C PRO A 120 1.55 -8.06 -3.83
N VAL A 121 2.50 -7.69 -4.69
CA VAL A 121 3.95 -7.87 -4.46
C VAL A 121 4.35 -9.35 -4.33
N THR A 122 3.59 -10.25 -4.95
CA THR A 122 3.93 -11.68 -5.04
C THR A 122 4.15 -12.12 -6.49
N TYR A 123 4.75 -13.26 -6.67
CA TYR A 123 4.90 -13.95 -7.96
C TYR A 123 4.68 -15.44 -7.77
N PRO A 124 4.28 -16.17 -8.83
CA PRO A 124 4.04 -17.60 -8.72
C PRO A 124 5.29 -18.36 -8.27
N ASP A 125 5.13 -19.19 -7.23
CA ASP A 125 6.19 -20.03 -6.67
C ASP A 125 5.92 -21.50 -6.98
N SER A 126 6.83 -22.14 -7.72
CA SER A 126 6.71 -23.54 -8.12
C SER A 126 6.90 -24.54 -6.98
N SER A 127 7.31 -24.09 -5.81
CA SER A 127 7.41 -24.94 -4.61
C SER A 127 6.10 -25.03 -3.82
N LEU A 128 5.06 -24.27 -4.21
CA LEU A 128 3.80 -24.22 -3.49
C LEU A 128 2.98 -25.51 -3.69
N ASN A 129 2.58 -26.14 -2.59
CA ASN A 129 1.60 -27.23 -2.61
C ASN A 129 0.17 -26.66 -2.70
N GLY A 130 -0.27 -26.36 -3.90
CA GLY A 130 -1.58 -25.76 -4.16
C GLY A 130 -1.56 -24.87 -5.38
N ILE A 131 -2.24 -23.72 -5.29
CA ILE A 131 -2.33 -22.75 -6.40
C ILE A 131 -1.87 -21.36 -5.97
N GLN A 132 -1.24 -20.67 -6.92
CA GLN A 132 -0.99 -19.24 -6.78
C GLN A 132 -1.31 -18.53 -8.09
N ILE A 133 -2.17 -17.52 -8.06
CA ILE A 133 -2.49 -16.63 -9.17
C ILE A 133 -2.02 -15.23 -8.79
N ALA A 134 -1.19 -14.62 -9.63
CA ALA A 134 -0.67 -13.27 -9.42
C ALA A 134 -0.98 -12.39 -10.63
N GLY A 135 -1.56 -11.21 -10.40
CA GLY A 135 -1.81 -10.19 -11.40
C GLY A 135 -3.04 -10.43 -12.28
N TRP A 136 -4.07 -11.14 -11.81
CA TRP A 136 -5.35 -11.20 -12.51
C TRP A 136 -6.09 -9.85 -12.38
N GLY A 137 -6.19 -9.29 -11.17
CA GLY A 137 -6.92 -8.05 -10.88
C GLY A 137 -6.13 -6.98 -10.15
N VAL A 138 -4.94 -7.28 -9.63
CA VAL A 138 -4.09 -6.29 -8.98
C VAL A 138 -3.19 -5.60 -9.99
N GLU A 139 -2.98 -4.29 -9.81
CA GLU A 139 -2.02 -3.53 -10.60
C GLU A 139 -0.61 -4.08 -10.37
N ALA A 140 0.01 -4.54 -11.43
CA ALA A 140 1.29 -5.20 -11.33
C ALA A 140 2.31 -4.70 -12.36
N PRO A 141 2.64 -3.39 -12.40
CA PRO A 141 3.67 -2.91 -13.33
C PRO A 141 5.07 -3.44 -13.00
N SER A 142 5.24 -3.99 -11.80
CA SER A 142 6.55 -4.47 -11.30
C SER A 142 6.60 -5.95 -11.01
N TRP A 143 5.53 -6.71 -11.22
CA TRP A 143 5.55 -8.16 -11.05
C TRP A 143 5.16 -8.90 -12.31
N LYS A 144 5.46 -10.17 -12.30
CA LYS A 144 5.16 -11.05 -13.41
C LYS A 144 3.76 -11.61 -13.23
N LYS A 145 2.81 -11.23 -14.12
CA LYS A 145 1.52 -11.89 -14.22
C LYS A 145 1.72 -13.37 -14.52
N GLY A 146 1.02 -14.23 -13.81
CA GLY A 146 1.10 -15.67 -14.03
C GLY A 146 0.46 -16.47 -12.90
N SER A 147 0.61 -17.80 -12.98
CA SER A 147 0.14 -18.71 -11.94
C SER A 147 1.08 -19.88 -11.71
N TRP A 148 0.86 -20.56 -10.58
CA TRP A 148 1.35 -21.90 -10.31
C TRP A 148 0.16 -22.76 -9.86
N PRO A 149 -0.10 -23.93 -10.49
CA PRO A 149 0.48 -24.36 -11.78
C PRO A 149 0.29 -23.32 -12.90
N SER A 150 1.11 -23.39 -13.95
CA SER A 150 1.22 -22.33 -14.99
C SER A 150 -0.02 -22.13 -15.85
N ASP A 151 -0.90 -23.11 -15.91
CA ASP A 151 -2.14 -23.15 -16.68
C ASP A 151 -3.34 -22.54 -15.96
N VAL A 152 -3.32 -22.48 -14.62
CA VAL A 152 -4.45 -22.02 -13.80
C VAL A 152 -4.92 -20.61 -14.19
N ILE A 153 -4.01 -19.65 -14.40
CA ILE A 153 -4.42 -18.29 -14.81
C ILE A 153 -5.05 -18.27 -16.19
N LYS A 154 -4.64 -19.17 -17.06
CA LYS A 154 -5.27 -19.31 -18.38
C LYS A 154 -6.67 -19.91 -18.26
N GLU A 155 -6.86 -20.98 -17.49
CA GLU A 155 -8.18 -21.57 -17.21
C GLU A 155 -9.14 -20.51 -16.64
N VAL A 156 -8.68 -19.74 -15.63
CA VAL A 156 -9.47 -18.65 -15.03
C VAL A 156 -9.82 -17.59 -16.08
N SER A 157 -8.85 -17.17 -16.90
CA SER A 157 -9.11 -16.15 -17.92
C SER A 157 -9.99 -16.64 -19.05
N ASP A 158 -9.91 -17.91 -19.43
CA ASP A 158 -10.76 -18.51 -20.46
C ASP A 158 -12.22 -18.61 -19.97
N GLN A 159 -12.44 -18.90 -18.67
CA GLN A 159 -13.76 -19.09 -18.10
C GLN A 159 -14.42 -17.78 -17.66
N TYR A 160 -13.67 -16.86 -17.04
CA TYR A 160 -14.21 -15.65 -16.40
C TYR A 160 -13.78 -14.35 -17.10
N GLY A 161 -12.89 -14.44 -18.07
CA GLY A 161 -12.30 -13.27 -18.74
C GLY A 161 -11.12 -12.66 -17.95
N LEU A 162 -10.62 -11.57 -18.51
CA LEU A 162 -9.60 -10.74 -17.87
C LEU A 162 -10.28 -9.75 -16.91
N HIS A 163 -9.52 -9.26 -15.94
CA HIS A 163 -10.03 -8.21 -15.07
C HIS A 163 -10.38 -6.95 -15.90
N PRO A 164 -11.57 -6.34 -15.70
CA PRO A 164 -12.05 -5.25 -16.55
C PRO A 164 -11.21 -3.98 -16.52
N LEU A 165 -10.35 -3.84 -15.50
CA LEU A 165 -9.37 -2.75 -15.38
C LEU A 165 -7.94 -3.18 -15.76
N GLU A 166 -7.76 -4.33 -16.41
CA GLU A 166 -6.43 -4.75 -16.88
C GLU A 166 -5.86 -3.71 -17.86
N GLY A 167 -4.64 -3.24 -17.57
CA GLY A 167 -3.97 -2.20 -18.38
C GLY A 167 -4.48 -0.78 -18.12
N TRP A 168 -5.41 -0.58 -17.19
CA TRP A 168 -5.84 0.76 -16.79
C TRP A 168 -4.81 1.41 -15.85
N TYR A 169 -4.45 2.68 -16.14
CA TYR A 169 -3.36 3.41 -15.46
C TYR A 169 -3.85 4.50 -14.50
N GLN A 170 -4.93 4.26 -13.77
CA GLN A 170 -5.47 5.20 -12.75
C GLN A 170 -5.68 6.64 -13.27
N GLU A 171 -6.01 6.80 -14.56
CA GLU A 171 -6.39 8.09 -15.09
C GLU A 171 -7.77 8.47 -14.57
N ARG A 172 -7.87 9.68 -14.00
CA ARG A 172 -9.15 10.19 -13.54
C ARG A 172 -10.10 10.39 -14.74
N PRO A 173 -11.31 9.78 -14.69
CA PRO A 173 -12.31 9.99 -15.72
C PRO A 173 -12.65 11.49 -15.88
N ASP A 174 -12.83 11.94 -17.11
CA ASP A 174 -13.06 13.35 -17.49
C ASP A 174 -14.46 13.62 -18.04
N SER A 175 -15.32 12.60 -18.11
CA SER A 175 -16.70 12.70 -18.59
C SER A 175 -17.63 11.79 -17.79
N LEU A 176 -18.94 12.10 -17.79
CA LEU A 176 -19.98 11.31 -17.12
C LEU A 176 -19.96 9.85 -17.58
N GLN A 177 -19.79 9.62 -18.89
CA GLN A 177 -19.72 8.27 -19.43
C GLN A 177 -18.51 7.50 -18.89
N LYS A 178 -17.30 8.10 -18.90
CA LYS A 178 -16.09 7.45 -18.38
C LYS A 178 -16.20 7.15 -16.88
N TRP A 179 -16.87 8.01 -16.09
CA TRP A 179 -17.16 7.74 -14.69
C TRP A 179 -18.09 6.53 -14.52
N GLY A 180 -19.14 6.44 -15.35
CA GLY A 180 -20.04 5.29 -15.38
C GLY A 180 -19.32 4.00 -15.76
N ASP A 181 -18.54 4.03 -16.85
CA ASP A 181 -17.75 2.90 -17.31
C ASP A 181 -16.75 2.42 -16.24
N PHE A 182 -16.06 3.35 -15.57
CA PHE A 182 -15.14 3.03 -14.50
C PHE A 182 -15.83 2.36 -13.31
N LEU A 183 -16.97 2.91 -12.86
CA LEU A 183 -17.76 2.31 -11.79
C LEU A 183 -18.22 0.89 -12.14
N GLN A 184 -18.78 0.70 -13.34
CA GLN A 184 -19.24 -0.63 -13.80
C GLN A 184 -18.09 -1.63 -13.86
N LYS A 185 -16.90 -1.21 -14.28
CA LYS A 185 -15.71 -2.07 -14.29
C LYS A 185 -15.29 -2.49 -12.88
N LEU A 186 -15.37 -1.59 -11.88
CA LEU A 186 -15.10 -1.95 -10.49
C LEU A 186 -16.11 -2.96 -9.97
N LEU A 187 -17.40 -2.71 -10.13
CA LEU A 187 -18.46 -3.60 -9.67
C LEU A 187 -18.35 -5.00 -10.34
N PHE A 188 -18.12 -5.02 -11.65
CA PHE A 188 -17.92 -6.26 -12.39
C PHE A 188 -16.65 -7.01 -11.92
N GLY A 189 -15.56 -6.27 -11.61
CA GLY A 189 -14.32 -6.84 -11.07
C GLY A 189 -14.55 -7.56 -9.76
N VAL A 190 -15.25 -6.93 -8.80
CA VAL A 190 -15.60 -7.54 -7.50
C VAL A 190 -16.41 -8.84 -7.70
N ARG A 191 -17.52 -8.78 -8.48
CA ARG A 191 -18.37 -9.95 -8.74
C ARG A 191 -17.60 -11.10 -9.36
N THR A 192 -16.87 -10.82 -10.42
CA THR A 192 -16.10 -11.84 -11.14
C THR A 192 -15.03 -12.47 -10.25
N LYS A 193 -14.33 -11.66 -9.45
CA LYS A 193 -13.36 -12.18 -8.48
C LYS A 193 -14.03 -13.05 -7.42
N GLY A 194 -15.20 -12.65 -6.92
CA GLY A 194 -16.01 -13.47 -6.01
C GLY A 194 -16.38 -14.82 -6.61
N GLN A 195 -16.85 -14.86 -7.85
CA GLN A 195 -17.18 -16.09 -8.57
C GLN A 195 -15.96 -17.00 -8.76
N ILE A 196 -14.80 -16.44 -9.15
CA ILE A 196 -13.54 -17.18 -9.26
C ILE A 196 -13.14 -17.74 -7.89
N LEU A 197 -13.20 -16.92 -6.85
CA LEU A 197 -12.83 -17.32 -5.50
C LEU A 197 -13.73 -18.46 -4.99
N ASN A 198 -15.05 -18.37 -5.16
CA ASN A 198 -15.99 -19.42 -4.77
C ASN A 198 -15.70 -20.75 -5.50
N ALA A 199 -15.41 -20.70 -6.80
CA ALA A 199 -15.02 -21.87 -7.58
C ALA A 199 -13.69 -22.48 -7.08
N LEU A 200 -12.71 -21.65 -6.76
CA LEU A 200 -11.41 -22.10 -6.25
C LEU A 200 -11.50 -22.65 -4.82
N LEU A 201 -12.31 -22.05 -3.95
CA LEU A 201 -12.52 -22.50 -2.57
C LEU A 201 -13.16 -23.89 -2.48
N THR A 202 -13.99 -24.24 -3.47
CA THR A 202 -14.66 -25.55 -3.54
C THR A 202 -13.84 -26.62 -4.26
N LYS A 203 -12.75 -26.25 -4.94
CA LYS A 203 -11.94 -27.17 -5.76
C LYS A 203 -11.11 -28.14 -4.93
N GLU A 204 -10.65 -27.71 -3.74
CA GLU A 204 -9.75 -28.46 -2.87
C GLU A 204 -10.07 -28.22 -1.39
N ASP A 205 -9.58 -29.08 -0.53
CA ASP A 205 -9.64 -28.89 0.93
C ASP A 205 -8.44 -28.06 1.39
N TRP A 206 -8.60 -26.73 1.29
CA TRP A 206 -7.54 -25.77 1.62
C TRP A 206 -7.29 -25.68 3.13
N ASN A 207 -6.01 -25.66 3.52
CA ASN A 207 -5.63 -25.27 4.87
C ASN A 207 -5.54 -23.75 5.02
N LEU A 208 -5.12 -23.06 3.95
CA LEU A 208 -5.13 -21.60 3.85
C LEU A 208 -5.55 -21.21 2.43
N PHE A 209 -6.49 -20.27 2.33
CA PHE A 209 -6.75 -19.55 1.09
C PHE A 209 -6.65 -18.04 1.34
N PHE A 210 -5.76 -17.35 0.62
CA PHE A 210 -5.52 -15.92 0.77
C PHE A 210 -5.85 -15.20 -0.54
N CYS A 211 -6.84 -14.30 -0.53
CA CYS A 211 -7.29 -13.52 -1.68
C CYS A 211 -7.32 -12.03 -1.36
N VAL A 212 -7.05 -11.18 -2.37
CA VAL A 212 -7.11 -9.72 -2.24
C VAL A 212 -8.03 -9.11 -3.31
N PHE A 213 -8.93 -8.22 -2.86
CA PHE A 213 -9.81 -7.40 -3.69
C PHE A 213 -9.23 -5.97 -3.78
N PRO A 214 -8.81 -5.48 -4.97
CA PRO A 214 -8.19 -4.16 -5.14
C PRO A 214 -9.20 -3.04 -5.39
N GLU A 215 -10.49 -3.34 -5.60
CA GLU A 215 -11.46 -2.39 -6.13
C GLU A 215 -11.77 -1.25 -5.15
N SER A 216 -11.73 -1.50 -3.82
CA SER A 216 -11.84 -0.46 -2.80
C SER A 216 -10.70 0.55 -2.87
N HIS A 217 -9.49 0.10 -3.18
CA HIS A 217 -8.31 0.95 -3.38
C HIS A 217 -8.47 1.87 -4.59
N TRP A 218 -8.81 1.32 -5.75
CA TRP A 218 -9.00 2.11 -6.96
C TRP A 218 -10.19 3.08 -6.84
N GLY A 219 -11.32 2.60 -6.30
CA GLY A 219 -12.47 3.44 -6.01
C GLY A 219 -12.14 4.56 -5.04
N GLY A 220 -11.40 4.26 -3.97
CA GLY A 220 -10.98 5.23 -2.97
C GLY A 220 -10.11 6.35 -3.54
N HIS A 221 -9.14 6.03 -4.39
CA HIS A 221 -8.30 7.04 -5.03
C HIS A 221 -9.08 8.01 -5.93
N LEU A 222 -10.12 7.53 -6.62
CA LEU A 222 -10.77 8.34 -7.65
C LEU A 222 -12.11 8.93 -7.23
N PHE A 223 -12.96 8.25 -6.45
CA PHE A 223 -14.26 8.77 -6.07
C PHE A 223 -14.25 9.72 -4.87
N TRP A 224 -13.13 9.79 -4.10
CA TRP A 224 -13.13 10.52 -2.83
C TRP A 224 -13.64 11.96 -2.95
N HIS A 225 -13.15 12.72 -3.92
CA HIS A 225 -13.55 14.11 -4.13
C HIS A 225 -15.02 14.30 -4.49
N LEU A 226 -15.72 13.27 -4.96
CA LEU A 226 -17.13 13.34 -5.28
C LEU A 226 -18.02 13.21 -4.04
N MET A 227 -17.49 12.61 -2.97
CA MET A 227 -18.16 12.51 -1.66
C MET A 227 -17.89 13.74 -0.77
N ASP A 228 -16.75 14.40 -0.96
CA ASP A 228 -16.24 15.47 -0.10
C ASP A 228 -16.36 16.83 -0.82
N LYS A 229 -17.39 17.61 -0.44
CA LYS A 229 -17.63 18.95 -1.01
C LYS A 229 -16.52 19.96 -0.72
N THR A 230 -15.67 19.68 0.28
CA THR A 230 -14.53 20.55 0.66
C THR A 230 -13.27 20.23 -0.13
N HIS A 231 -13.27 19.10 -0.86
CA HIS A 231 -12.13 18.68 -1.65
C HIS A 231 -11.87 19.66 -2.81
N PRO A 232 -10.60 20.08 -3.08
CA PRO A 232 -10.26 21.05 -4.14
C PRO A 232 -10.75 20.66 -5.54
N ASN A 233 -10.84 19.36 -5.79
CA ASN A 233 -11.28 18.79 -7.06
C ASN A 233 -12.76 18.42 -7.08
N TYR A 234 -13.57 18.85 -6.08
CA TYR A 234 -15.00 18.58 -6.08
C TYR A 234 -15.67 19.10 -7.35
N SER A 235 -16.48 18.27 -7.97
CA SER A 235 -17.31 18.62 -9.12
C SER A 235 -18.77 18.30 -8.81
N ALA A 236 -19.61 19.33 -8.73
CA ALA A 236 -21.05 19.16 -8.50
C ALA A 236 -21.72 18.36 -9.63
N GLU A 237 -21.27 18.55 -10.86
CA GLU A 237 -21.76 17.82 -12.04
C GLU A 237 -21.55 16.32 -11.89
N PHE A 238 -20.32 15.88 -11.62
CA PHE A 238 -20.02 14.46 -11.47
C PHE A 238 -20.57 13.89 -10.15
N ALA A 239 -20.56 14.68 -9.07
CA ALA A 239 -21.09 14.26 -7.79
C ALA A 239 -22.60 14.00 -7.81
N GLN A 240 -23.35 14.67 -8.67
CA GLN A 240 -24.79 14.45 -8.83
C GLN A 240 -25.11 12.98 -9.12
N LEU A 241 -24.28 12.29 -9.92
CA LEU A 241 -24.47 10.91 -10.32
C LEU A 241 -23.55 9.91 -9.59
N TYR A 242 -22.35 10.33 -9.20
CA TYR A 242 -21.30 9.42 -8.75
C TYR A 242 -20.78 9.67 -7.32
N LYS A 243 -21.43 10.54 -6.52
CA LYS A 243 -21.04 10.72 -5.10
C LYS A 243 -21.10 9.43 -4.29
N ASP A 244 -21.98 8.51 -4.66
CA ASP A 244 -22.17 7.23 -4.02
C ASP A 244 -21.38 6.09 -4.73
N GLY A 245 -20.51 6.42 -5.70
CA GLY A 245 -19.76 5.44 -6.47
C GLY A 245 -18.87 4.54 -5.59
N LEU A 246 -18.18 5.12 -4.61
CA LEU A 246 -17.39 4.33 -3.66
C LEU A 246 -18.28 3.46 -2.76
N LEU A 247 -19.41 3.97 -2.29
CA LEU A 247 -20.39 3.19 -1.54
C LEU A 247 -20.89 1.98 -2.35
N GLN A 248 -21.14 2.14 -3.65
CA GLN A 248 -21.56 1.03 -4.50
C GLN A 248 -20.49 -0.08 -4.57
N VAL A 249 -19.21 0.29 -4.64
CA VAL A 249 -18.11 -0.69 -4.59
C VAL A 249 -18.12 -1.46 -3.26
N TYR A 250 -18.30 -0.78 -2.12
CA TYR A 250 -18.35 -1.43 -0.82
C TYR A 250 -19.60 -2.32 -0.66
N ARG A 251 -20.73 -1.91 -1.21
CA ARG A 251 -21.95 -2.76 -1.23
C ARG A 251 -21.74 -4.03 -2.04
N GLU A 252 -21.05 -3.93 -3.17
CA GLU A 252 -20.71 -5.08 -3.98
C GLU A 252 -19.74 -6.04 -3.27
N LEU A 253 -18.74 -5.48 -2.56
CA LEU A 253 -17.84 -6.26 -1.69
C LEU A 253 -18.62 -6.94 -0.55
N ASP A 254 -19.54 -6.23 0.10
CA ASP A 254 -20.39 -6.77 1.19
C ASP A 254 -21.28 -7.93 0.73
N SER A 255 -21.87 -7.81 -0.47
CA SER A 255 -22.65 -8.88 -1.10
C SER A 255 -21.78 -10.09 -1.46
N THR A 256 -20.61 -9.84 -2.05
CA THR A 256 -19.63 -10.89 -2.40
C THR A 256 -19.11 -11.61 -1.14
N LEU A 257 -18.89 -10.89 -0.05
CA LEU A 257 -18.52 -11.49 1.24
C LEU A 257 -19.62 -12.44 1.75
N ALA A 258 -20.90 -12.07 1.63
CA ALA A 258 -22.01 -12.96 2.02
C ALA A 258 -21.93 -14.29 1.27
N GLU A 259 -21.74 -14.25 -0.05
CA GLU A 259 -21.62 -15.44 -0.89
C GLU A 259 -20.41 -16.31 -0.50
N ILE A 260 -19.25 -15.68 -0.19
CA ILE A 260 -18.05 -16.41 0.24
C ILE A 260 -18.30 -17.10 1.59
N LEU A 261 -18.95 -16.41 2.55
CA LEU A 261 -19.26 -16.98 3.88
C LEU A 261 -20.12 -18.23 3.78
N GLU A 262 -21.05 -18.29 2.81
CA GLU A 262 -21.89 -19.49 2.56
C GLU A 262 -21.07 -20.67 2.04
N VAL A 263 -19.99 -20.41 1.28
CA VAL A 263 -19.12 -21.47 0.70
C VAL A 263 -18.18 -22.06 1.75
N VAL A 264 -17.85 -21.32 2.80
CA VAL A 264 -16.84 -21.74 3.82
C VAL A 264 -17.39 -21.69 5.26
N PRO A 265 -18.53 -22.36 5.57
CA PRO A 265 -19.24 -22.17 6.83
C PRO A 265 -18.46 -22.61 8.10
N HIS A 266 -17.46 -23.49 7.95
CA HIS A 266 -16.66 -24.05 9.04
C HIS A 266 -15.19 -23.61 8.92
N SER A 267 -14.98 -22.32 8.70
CA SER A 267 -13.64 -21.77 8.53
C SER A 267 -13.42 -20.60 9.49
N THR A 268 -12.18 -20.38 9.84
CA THR A 268 -11.76 -19.10 10.40
C THR A 268 -11.51 -18.14 9.26
N ILE A 269 -12.20 -17.01 9.26
CA ILE A 269 -12.13 -16.02 8.20
C ILE A 269 -11.54 -14.75 8.76
N LEU A 270 -10.49 -14.23 8.11
CA LEU A 270 -9.86 -12.97 8.44
C LEU A 270 -10.17 -11.96 7.33
N ILE A 271 -11.11 -11.04 7.57
CA ILE A 271 -11.42 -9.94 6.65
C ILE A 271 -10.63 -8.73 7.14
N PHE A 272 -9.79 -8.15 6.26
CA PHE A 272 -8.92 -7.06 6.70
C PHE A 272 -8.57 -6.10 5.57
N SER A 273 -8.06 -4.90 5.93
CA SER A 273 -7.40 -4.02 4.99
C SER A 273 -5.95 -3.75 5.42
N ASN A 274 -5.07 -3.61 4.42
CA ASN A 274 -3.65 -3.30 4.63
C ASN A 274 -3.44 -1.85 5.07
N THR A 275 -4.37 -0.95 4.76
CA THR A 275 -4.36 0.48 5.05
C THR A 275 -5.77 1.02 4.90
N GLY A 276 -6.05 2.22 5.41
CA GLY A 276 -7.29 2.95 5.14
C GLY A 276 -7.14 3.94 3.99
N MET A 277 -8.18 4.72 3.73
CA MET A 277 -8.24 5.75 2.71
C MET A 277 -8.88 7.02 3.27
N GLY A 278 -8.31 8.18 2.93
CA GLY A 278 -8.81 9.50 3.30
C GLY A 278 -8.68 10.48 2.13
N PRO A 279 -9.06 11.76 2.31
CA PRO A 279 -8.83 12.77 1.29
C PRO A 279 -7.33 13.00 1.08
N ASN A 280 -6.92 13.26 -0.16
CA ASN A 280 -5.54 13.64 -0.45
C ASN A 280 -5.28 15.11 -0.10
N TYR A 281 -4.97 15.35 1.15
CA TYR A 281 -4.66 16.67 1.71
C TYR A 281 -3.20 16.79 2.12
N SER A 282 -2.30 16.08 1.42
CA SER A 282 -0.88 16.07 1.74
C SER A 282 -0.15 17.35 1.33
N GLY A 283 0.89 17.73 2.07
CA GLY A 283 1.83 18.80 1.72
C GLY A 283 3.14 18.29 1.11
N THR A 284 3.17 17.04 0.67
CA THR A 284 4.39 16.35 0.20
C THR A 284 5.08 17.09 -0.96
N HIS A 285 4.31 17.69 -1.86
CA HIS A 285 4.80 18.46 -3.01
C HIS A 285 5.57 19.74 -2.62
N LEU A 286 5.38 20.24 -1.39
CA LEU A 286 6.06 21.43 -0.86
C LEU A 286 7.33 21.08 -0.07
N LEU A 287 7.53 19.83 0.30
CA LEU A 287 8.55 19.42 1.27
C LEU A 287 9.98 19.79 0.83
N GLN A 288 10.30 19.59 -0.46
CA GLN A 288 11.64 19.91 -0.96
C GLN A 288 11.95 21.42 -0.87
N GLU A 289 10.99 22.28 -1.19
CA GLU A 289 11.13 23.73 -1.08
C GLU A 289 11.26 24.18 0.39
N ILE A 290 10.51 23.53 1.28
CA ILE A 290 10.62 23.76 2.73
C ILE A 290 12.03 23.45 3.22
N LEU A 291 12.59 22.29 2.85
CA LEU A 291 13.95 21.90 3.20
C LEU A 291 14.99 22.89 2.65
N ALA A 292 14.77 23.41 1.44
CA ALA A 292 15.64 24.42 0.85
C ALA A 292 15.60 25.74 1.63
N ARG A 293 14.41 26.22 2.02
CA ARG A 293 14.28 27.46 2.83
C ARG A 293 14.77 27.31 4.26
N LEU A 294 14.74 26.10 4.80
CA LEU A 294 15.40 25.80 6.08
C LEU A 294 16.93 25.77 5.97
N GLY A 295 17.51 25.86 4.76
CA GLY A 295 18.95 25.74 4.52
C GLY A 295 19.46 24.30 4.57
N MET A 296 18.57 23.31 4.55
CA MET A 296 18.92 21.87 4.62
C MET A 296 19.18 21.27 3.24
N ALA A 297 18.53 21.79 2.21
CA ALA A 297 18.73 21.37 0.82
C ALA A 297 19.31 22.51 0.00
N GLY A 298 20.19 22.19 -0.95
CA GLY A 298 20.71 23.14 -1.91
C GLY A 298 19.56 23.71 -2.76
N THR A 299 19.47 25.04 -2.86
CA THR A 299 18.47 25.70 -3.69
C THR A 299 18.74 25.44 -5.15
N TYR A 300 17.69 25.03 -5.86
CA TYR A 300 17.66 25.17 -7.32
C TYR A 300 17.50 26.67 -7.60
N GLN A 301 18.60 27.39 -7.84
CA GLN A 301 18.47 28.65 -8.52
C GLN A 301 17.83 28.34 -9.87
N LYS A 302 16.63 28.87 -10.12
CA LYS A 302 16.16 29.13 -11.48
C LYS A 302 17.19 30.08 -12.11
N GLN A 303 18.36 29.56 -12.47
CA GLN A 303 19.20 30.24 -13.43
C GLN A 303 18.31 30.51 -14.63
N ASN A 304 18.22 31.79 -15.00
CA ASN A 304 17.64 32.25 -16.24
C ASN A 304 17.70 31.14 -17.27
N GLN A 305 16.55 30.84 -17.87
CA GLN A 305 16.40 29.84 -18.93
C GLN A 305 17.40 30.07 -20.07
N GLN A 306 18.68 29.95 -19.82
CA GLN A 306 19.62 29.56 -20.86
C GLN A 306 19.34 28.07 -21.07
N LYS A 307 18.58 27.82 -22.13
CA LYS A 307 18.35 26.50 -22.70
C LYS A 307 19.70 25.75 -22.69
N PRO A 308 19.81 24.59 -22.01
CA PRO A 308 21.05 23.83 -22.11
C PRO A 308 21.33 23.61 -23.58
N SER A 309 22.53 23.94 -24.03
CA SER A 309 22.93 23.83 -25.43
C SER A 309 22.81 22.40 -26.01
N LEU A 310 22.68 21.39 -25.17
CA LEU A 310 22.36 20.00 -25.54
C LEU A 310 20.89 19.79 -25.92
N GLY A 311 19.97 20.64 -25.47
CA GLY A 311 18.52 20.52 -25.76
C GLY A 311 18.14 20.87 -27.21
N TYR A 312 19.05 21.41 -27.98
CA TYR A 312 18.82 21.72 -29.38
C TYR A 312 19.01 20.51 -30.32
N PHE A 313 19.75 19.48 -29.89
CA PHE A 313 20.06 18.33 -30.73
C PHE A 313 19.12 17.14 -30.64
N LEU A 314 18.27 17.04 -29.60
CA LEU A 314 17.34 15.91 -29.47
C LEU A 314 16.02 16.34 -28.79
N PRO A 315 15.00 16.75 -29.57
CA PRO A 315 13.62 16.95 -29.04
C PRO A 315 13.12 15.74 -28.26
N ALA A 316 13.53 14.53 -28.61
CA ALA A 316 13.24 13.28 -27.94
C ALA A 316 13.68 13.24 -26.47
N LEU A 317 14.73 13.95 -26.06
CA LEU A 317 15.18 14.01 -24.67
C LEU A 317 14.25 14.83 -23.77
N ARG A 318 13.55 15.80 -24.31
CA ARG A 318 12.58 16.64 -23.58
C ARG A 318 11.24 15.93 -23.39
N TRP A 319 10.87 15.07 -24.35
CA TRP A 319 9.60 14.31 -24.35
C TRP A 319 9.78 12.88 -23.86
N GLY A 320 11.03 12.46 -23.59
CA GLY A 320 11.39 11.08 -23.28
C GLY A 320 10.57 10.43 -22.17
N PRO A 321 10.40 11.04 -20.98
CA PRO A 321 9.57 10.46 -19.91
C PRO A 321 8.10 10.34 -20.30
N TYR A 322 7.54 11.38 -20.93
CA TYR A 322 6.16 11.40 -21.46
C TYR A 322 5.97 10.45 -22.65
N ALA A 323 6.97 10.36 -23.52
CA ALA A 323 6.93 9.44 -24.66
C ALA A 323 7.00 7.99 -24.21
N ILE A 324 7.78 7.69 -23.18
CA ILE A 324 7.86 6.33 -22.63
C ILE A 324 6.56 5.96 -21.93
N GLU A 325 5.96 6.86 -21.16
CA GLU A 325 4.66 6.65 -20.53
C GLU A 325 3.54 6.40 -21.56
N LYS A 326 3.54 7.15 -22.68
CA LYS A 326 2.65 6.89 -23.83
C LYS A 326 3.01 5.61 -24.58
N ILE A 327 4.28 5.31 -24.74
CA ILE A 327 4.77 4.09 -25.41
C ILE A 327 4.47 2.85 -24.53
N GLU A 328 4.55 2.96 -23.21
CA GLU A 328 4.11 1.94 -22.25
C GLU A 328 2.63 1.60 -22.43
N GLY A 329 1.80 2.58 -22.82
CA GLY A 329 0.37 2.36 -23.14
C GLY A 329 0.10 1.78 -24.54
N ILE A 330 1.06 1.77 -25.44
CA ILE A 330 0.88 1.35 -26.84
C ILE A 330 1.61 0.02 -27.14
N LEU A 331 2.74 -0.22 -26.48
CA LEU A 331 3.59 -1.39 -26.73
C LEU A 331 3.35 -2.51 -25.71
N THR A 332 3.55 -3.74 -26.18
CA THR A 332 3.56 -4.89 -25.26
C THR A 332 4.67 -4.73 -24.20
N PRO A 333 4.52 -5.33 -23.00
CA PRO A 333 5.55 -5.27 -21.94
C PRO A 333 6.95 -5.70 -22.40
N LYS A 334 7.04 -6.61 -23.39
CA LYS A 334 8.31 -7.02 -24.02
C LYS A 334 8.91 -5.89 -24.86
N GLY A 335 8.12 -5.17 -25.64
CA GLY A 335 8.57 -4.04 -26.46
C GLY A 335 9.09 -2.88 -25.61
N VAL A 336 8.37 -2.55 -24.53
CA VAL A 336 8.79 -1.54 -23.55
C VAL A 336 10.11 -1.94 -22.87
N SER A 337 10.28 -3.20 -22.48
CA SER A 337 11.52 -3.70 -21.88
C SER A 337 12.72 -3.60 -22.83
N HIS A 338 12.54 -3.83 -24.13
CA HIS A 338 13.60 -3.67 -25.11
C HIS A 338 14.01 -2.20 -25.31
N ILE A 339 13.02 -1.29 -25.40
CA ILE A 339 13.31 0.14 -25.52
C ILE A 339 14.02 0.67 -24.28
N LYS A 340 13.58 0.25 -23.08
CA LYS A 340 14.24 0.62 -21.82
C LYS A 340 15.69 0.19 -21.74
N LYS A 341 16.04 -0.97 -22.29
CA LYS A 341 17.42 -1.47 -22.35
C LYS A 341 18.32 -0.70 -23.32
N LEU A 342 17.73 -0.05 -24.33
CA LEU A 342 18.47 0.74 -25.32
C LEU A 342 18.78 2.17 -24.82
N ILE A 343 18.13 2.61 -23.73
CA ILE A 343 18.36 3.95 -23.17
C ILE A 343 19.53 3.87 -22.19
N PRO A 344 20.62 4.62 -22.42
CA PRO A 344 21.76 4.64 -21.52
C PRO A 344 21.35 5.05 -20.09
N GLU A 345 21.94 4.43 -19.09
CA GLU A 345 21.65 4.67 -17.66
C GLU A 345 21.77 6.16 -17.29
N ARG A 346 22.73 6.89 -17.88
CA ARG A 346 22.90 8.35 -17.70
C ARG A 346 21.71 9.16 -18.18
N VAL A 347 20.98 8.69 -19.18
CA VAL A 347 19.77 9.37 -19.69
C VAL A 347 18.61 9.12 -18.74
N TRP A 348 18.48 7.89 -18.23
CA TRP A 348 17.51 7.56 -17.17
C TRP A 348 17.74 8.39 -15.92
N ASP A 349 18.98 8.53 -15.48
CA ASP A 349 19.35 9.38 -14.34
C ASP A 349 18.94 10.83 -14.55
N THR A 350 19.21 11.37 -15.74
CA THR A 350 18.87 12.76 -16.07
C THR A 350 17.36 12.97 -16.06
N TRP A 351 16.59 12.03 -16.61
CA TRP A 351 15.14 12.08 -16.59
C TRP A 351 14.56 11.93 -15.18
N THR A 352 15.10 11.00 -14.41
CA THR A 352 14.70 10.79 -13.01
C THR A 352 14.94 12.06 -12.18
N ARG A 353 16.09 12.70 -12.31
CA ARG A 353 16.41 13.96 -11.64
C ARG A 353 15.47 15.10 -12.05
N TRP A 354 15.10 15.15 -13.32
CA TRP A 354 14.19 16.17 -13.84
C TRP A 354 12.74 15.94 -13.36
N ILE A 355 12.24 14.69 -13.40
CA ILE A 355 10.90 14.32 -12.93
C ILE A 355 10.73 14.62 -11.43
N LEU A 356 11.78 14.42 -10.64
CA LEU A 356 11.71 14.58 -9.20
C LEU A 356 11.92 16.00 -8.71
N ASN A 357 12.17 16.97 -9.63
CA ASN A 357 12.57 18.34 -9.25
C ASN A 357 13.72 18.36 -8.21
N LEU A 358 14.46 17.27 -8.10
CA LEU A 358 15.61 17.16 -7.23
C LEU A 358 16.72 18.03 -7.85
N GLY A 359 16.73 19.29 -7.45
CA GLY A 359 17.78 20.22 -7.84
C GLY A 359 19.15 19.55 -7.67
N ASN A 360 20.02 19.67 -8.65
CA ASN A 360 21.27 18.91 -8.81
C ASN A 360 22.34 19.17 -7.72
N ASN A 361 21.99 19.71 -6.56
CA ASN A 361 22.98 20.14 -5.60
C ASN A 361 23.07 19.23 -4.37
N TRP A 362 23.20 17.91 -4.60
CA TRP A 362 23.47 16.93 -3.54
C TRP A 362 24.68 17.32 -2.68
N LYS A 363 25.68 17.96 -3.29
CA LYS A 363 26.90 18.39 -2.59
C LYS A 363 26.65 19.45 -1.52
N ASN A 364 25.52 20.16 -1.59
CA ASN A 364 25.17 21.22 -0.65
C ASN A 364 23.86 20.89 0.12
N SER A 365 23.36 19.66 0.04
CA SER A 365 22.14 19.23 0.71
C SER A 365 22.49 18.34 1.88
N ARG A 366 22.19 18.78 3.11
CA ARG A 366 22.29 17.96 4.32
C ARG A 366 21.12 16.99 4.45
N ALA A 367 19.95 17.40 3.92
CA ALA A 367 18.75 16.59 3.85
C ALA A 367 17.96 16.89 2.57
N PHE A 368 17.18 15.94 2.10
CA PHE A 368 16.34 16.09 0.89
C PHE A 368 15.09 15.23 0.97
N SER A 369 14.03 15.63 0.26
CA SER A 369 12.83 14.80 0.15
C SER A 369 13.04 13.67 -0.84
N VAL A 370 12.45 12.52 -0.54
CA VAL A 370 12.36 11.39 -1.47
C VAL A 370 10.91 11.16 -1.87
N PRO A 371 10.64 10.59 -3.04
CA PRO A 371 9.29 10.32 -3.49
C PRO A 371 8.53 9.42 -2.52
N SER A 372 7.25 9.72 -2.38
CA SER A 372 6.31 8.96 -1.58
C SER A 372 4.91 9.09 -2.18
N ASP A 373 3.96 8.36 -1.61
CA ASP A 373 2.55 8.52 -1.96
C ASP A 373 1.99 9.81 -1.32
N TYR A 374 1.83 9.83 0.01
CA TYR A 374 1.08 10.89 0.71
C TYR A 374 1.74 11.39 1.99
N THR A 375 2.74 10.69 2.49
CA THR A 375 3.59 11.13 3.61
C THR A 375 4.79 11.89 3.08
N GLY A 376 5.25 12.89 3.80
CA GLY A 376 6.54 13.50 3.49
C GLY A 376 7.67 12.57 3.91
N LEU A 377 8.55 12.19 2.98
CA LEU A 377 9.71 11.37 3.28
C LEU A 377 10.99 12.20 3.15
N ILE A 378 11.83 12.18 4.19
CA ILE A 378 13.10 12.91 4.21
C ILE A 378 14.26 11.93 4.37
N ARG A 379 15.27 12.13 3.53
CA ARG A 379 16.54 11.42 3.58
C ARG A 379 17.64 12.39 4.05
N ILE A 380 18.39 11.98 5.06
CA ILE A 380 19.60 12.68 5.50
C ILE A 380 20.75 12.27 4.57
N ASN A 381 21.55 13.23 4.12
CA ASN A 381 22.70 12.98 3.27
C ASN A 381 23.89 12.53 4.12
N LEU A 382 23.85 11.26 4.54
CA LEU A 382 24.71 10.69 5.57
C LEU A 382 26.03 10.19 4.98
N LYS A 383 27.16 10.52 5.61
CA LYS A 383 28.49 9.99 5.25
C LYS A 383 28.53 8.46 5.43
N GLY A 384 29.18 7.79 4.50
CA GLY A 384 29.25 6.33 4.47
C GLY A 384 28.03 5.63 3.88
N ARG A 385 26.89 6.33 3.74
CA ARG A 385 25.66 5.82 3.14
C ARG A 385 25.38 6.41 1.75
N GLU A 386 25.42 7.72 1.62
CA GLU A 386 25.27 8.42 0.33
C GLU A 386 26.64 8.76 -0.30
N PRO A 387 26.72 8.81 -1.65
CA PRO A 387 28.00 9.03 -2.36
C PRO A 387 28.70 10.36 -2.01
N ASN A 388 27.93 11.40 -1.70
CA ASN A 388 28.41 12.71 -1.28
C ASN A 388 27.79 13.08 0.08
N GLY A 389 27.80 12.16 1.02
CA GLY A 389 27.28 12.39 2.37
C GLY A 389 27.97 13.57 3.06
N LEU A 390 27.18 14.43 3.71
CA LEU A 390 27.65 15.63 4.40
C LEU A 390 27.56 15.51 5.91
N VAL A 391 26.59 14.73 6.40
CA VAL A 391 26.25 14.61 7.81
C VAL A 391 26.99 13.41 8.41
N GLU A 392 27.70 13.61 9.51
CA GLU A 392 28.36 12.52 10.23
C GLU A 392 27.32 11.63 10.93
N PRO A 393 27.51 10.31 10.94
CA PRO A 393 26.71 9.39 11.76
C PRO A 393 26.83 9.71 13.25
N GLY A 394 25.79 9.46 14.02
CA GLY A 394 25.75 9.70 15.46
C GLY A 394 25.23 11.10 15.81
N CYS A 395 25.94 11.84 16.67
CA CYS A 395 25.43 13.08 17.26
C CYS A 395 24.98 14.14 16.23
N GLU A 396 25.70 14.30 15.11
CA GLU A 396 25.29 15.28 14.09
C GLU A 396 24.01 14.84 13.37
N TYR A 397 23.89 13.55 13.06
CA TYR A 397 22.67 12.95 12.49
C TYR A 397 21.48 13.14 13.43
N ASP A 398 21.65 12.84 14.73
CA ASP A 398 20.60 12.97 15.73
C ASP A 398 20.16 14.42 15.90
N ALA A 399 21.11 15.34 16.02
CA ALA A 399 20.84 16.77 16.14
C ALA A 399 20.07 17.32 14.91
N LEU A 400 20.43 16.87 13.70
CA LEU A 400 19.74 17.27 12.48
C LEU A 400 18.31 16.71 12.43
N CYS A 401 18.10 15.46 12.82
CA CYS A 401 16.77 14.87 12.91
C CYS A 401 15.89 15.62 13.91
N GLU A 402 16.43 16.02 15.07
CA GLU A 402 15.72 16.82 16.06
C GLU A 402 15.42 18.24 15.55
N GLU A 403 16.38 18.90 14.90
CA GLU A 403 16.16 20.21 14.27
C GLU A 403 15.04 20.15 13.24
N LEU A 404 15.09 19.21 12.30
CA LEU A 404 14.06 19.03 11.30
C LEU A 404 12.69 18.73 11.93
N THR A 405 12.65 17.87 12.94
CA THR A 405 11.41 17.55 13.67
C THR A 405 10.81 18.80 14.30
N ARG A 406 11.62 19.63 14.96
CA ARG A 406 11.17 20.87 15.58
C ARG A 406 10.63 21.84 14.54
N GLU A 407 11.38 22.10 13.46
CA GLU A 407 11.00 23.06 12.43
C GLU A 407 9.74 22.64 11.68
N LEU A 408 9.62 21.36 11.29
CA LEU A 408 8.46 20.84 10.59
C LEU A 408 7.18 20.89 11.45
N ASN A 409 7.29 20.71 12.76
CA ASN A 409 6.16 20.85 13.69
C ASN A 409 5.68 22.31 13.87
N THR A 410 6.43 23.31 13.38
CA THR A 410 5.99 24.72 13.35
C THR A 410 5.14 25.07 12.13
N LEU A 411 5.06 24.18 11.14
CA LEU A 411 4.34 24.43 9.91
C LEU A 411 2.84 24.56 10.15
N ILE A 412 2.27 25.62 9.63
CA ILE A 412 0.82 25.84 9.60
C ILE A 412 0.32 25.84 8.16
N ASN A 413 -0.94 25.46 8.00
CA ASN A 413 -1.70 25.71 6.77
C ASN A 413 -2.25 27.15 6.86
N PRO A 414 -1.75 28.12 6.06
CA PRO A 414 -2.17 29.52 6.19
C PRO A 414 -3.62 29.78 5.78
N GLU A 415 -4.26 28.85 5.07
CA GLU A 415 -5.69 28.96 4.71
C GLU A 415 -6.60 28.66 5.91
N THR A 416 -6.14 27.84 6.86
CA THR A 416 -6.93 27.45 8.04
C THR A 416 -6.38 27.97 9.36
N GLY A 417 -5.13 28.42 9.38
CA GLY A 417 -4.39 28.79 10.59
C GLY A 417 -4.01 27.61 11.49
N LYS A 418 -4.31 26.37 11.09
CA LYS A 418 -4.05 25.16 11.88
C LYS A 418 -2.68 24.58 11.57
N LYS A 419 -2.17 23.74 12.49
CA LYS A 419 -0.98 22.93 12.23
C LYS A 419 -1.17 22.06 11.00
N ALA A 420 -0.17 22.03 10.13
CA ALA A 420 -0.18 21.24 8.91
C ALA A 420 0.46 19.86 9.09
N VAL A 421 1.29 19.69 10.10
CA VAL A 421 1.97 18.43 10.45
C VAL A 421 1.39 17.89 11.75
N SER A 422 0.89 16.65 11.71
CA SER A 422 0.39 15.96 12.89
C SER A 422 1.52 15.30 13.69
N LYS A 423 2.50 14.74 13.01
CA LYS A 423 3.65 14.08 13.64
C LYS A 423 4.85 13.99 12.68
N VAL A 424 6.06 14.11 13.22
CA VAL A 424 7.30 13.71 12.53
C VAL A 424 7.84 12.48 13.24
N LEU A 425 8.16 11.43 12.49
CA LEU A 425 8.59 10.14 13.02
C LEU A 425 10.00 9.83 12.52
N ARG A 426 10.85 9.30 13.38
CA ARG A 426 12.15 8.74 13.00
C ARG A 426 11.99 7.27 12.66
N VAL A 427 12.47 6.87 11.48
CA VAL A 427 12.31 5.50 10.97
C VAL A 427 13.16 4.51 11.75
N ASP A 428 14.34 4.92 12.21
CA ASP A 428 15.25 4.13 13.05
C ASP A 428 14.70 3.86 14.47
N GLN A 429 13.71 4.64 14.91
CA GLN A 429 12.97 4.39 16.16
C GLN A 429 11.74 3.51 15.96
N LEU A 430 11.22 3.43 14.73
CA LEU A 430 10.05 2.62 14.41
C LEU A 430 10.42 1.19 14.02
N TYR A 431 11.52 1.03 13.27
CA TYR A 431 11.89 -0.23 12.66
C TYR A 431 13.38 -0.52 12.87
N GLN A 432 13.68 -1.81 12.98
CA GLN A 432 15.05 -2.32 13.02
C GLN A 432 15.22 -3.44 12.00
N GLY A 433 16.38 -3.51 11.38
CA GLY A 433 16.69 -4.55 10.41
C GLY A 433 17.82 -4.16 9.46
N GLU A 434 18.32 -5.14 8.75
CA GLU A 434 19.47 -5.02 7.85
C GLU A 434 19.23 -4.13 6.62
N ASN A 435 17.98 -3.79 6.33
CA ASN A 435 17.59 -2.92 5.22
C ASN A 435 17.11 -1.53 5.67
N LEU A 436 17.37 -1.17 6.93
CA LEU A 436 16.99 0.14 7.47
C LEU A 436 17.58 1.29 6.62
N TRP A 437 18.80 1.12 6.11
CA TRP A 437 19.47 2.12 5.27
C TRP A 437 18.82 2.32 3.90
N ASP A 438 17.97 1.43 3.45
CA ASP A 438 17.19 1.58 2.22
C ASP A 438 15.92 2.43 2.42
N LEU A 439 15.54 2.72 3.67
CA LEU A 439 14.36 3.50 4.04
C LEU A 439 14.70 4.98 4.24
N PRO A 440 13.71 5.90 4.22
CA PRO A 440 13.92 7.29 4.61
C PRO A 440 14.34 7.41 6.08
N ASP A 441 14.85 8.57 6.49
CA ASP A 441 15.23 8.83 7.89
C ASP A 441 14.06 9.38 8.70
N LEU A 442 13.28 10.31 8.09
CA LEU A 442 12.11 10.91 8.73
C LEU A 442 10.86 10.74 7.87
N ILE A 443 9.74 10.55 8.55
CA ILE A 443 8.39 10.55 7.99
C ILE A 443 7.64 11.77 8.51
N VAL A 444 7.10 12.58 7.62
CA VAL A 444 6.23 13.71 7.95
C VAL A 444 4.78 13.29 7.71
N ARG A 445 4.03 13.11 8.78
CA ARG A 445 2.60 12.83 8.72
C ARG A 445 1.84 14.16 8.70
N TRP A 446 1.12 14.41 7.62
CA TRP A 446 0.30 15.61 7.48
C TRP A 446 -0.94 15.53 8.37
N ALA A 447 -1.50 16.69 8.75
CA ALA A 447 -2.68 16.74 9.62
C ALA A 447 -3.93 16.17 8.94
N GLY A 448 -4.09 16.38 7.63
CA GLY A 448 -5.20 15.82 6.86
C GLY A 448 -6.56 16.51 7.05
N ASP A 449 -6.62 17.60 7.84
CA ASP A 449 -7.87 18.31 8.16
C ASP A 449 -8.38 19.19 7.02
N ALA A 450 -7.49 19.64 6.14
CA ALA A 450 -7.79 20.51 5.01
C ALA A 450 -6.72 20.36 3.93
N PRO A 451 -7.07 20.70 2.67
CA PRO A 451 -6.12 20.69 1.57
C PRO A 451 -4.91 21.59 1.86
N ILE A 452 -3.70 21.11 1.58
CA ILE A 452 -2.48 21.89 1.77
C ILE A 452 -2.01 22.42 0.41
N ARG A 453 -2.40 23.67 0.09
CA ARG A 453 -1.90 24.41 -1.08
C ARG A 453 -0.75 25.34 -0.74
N ALA A 454 -0.63 25.67 0.53
CA ALA A 454 0.46 26.47 1.04
C ALA A 454 0.87 26.00 2.44
N LEU A 455 2.10 26.23 2.82
CA LEU A 455 2.63 26.05 4.16
C LEU A 455 3.37 27.30 4.60
N ALA A 456 3.33 27.60 5.89
CA ALA A 456 4.04 28.74 6.45
C ALA A 456 4.63 28.44 7.83
N SER A 457 5.76 29.06 8.14
CA SER A 457 6.29 29.16 9.51
C SER A 457 7.13 30.44 9.66
N PRO A 458 7.45 30.88 10.88
CA PRO A 458 8.28 32.08 11.11
C PRO A 458 9.65 32.00 10.40
N ARG A 459 10.24 30.81 10.28
CA ARG A 459 11.59 30.64 9.70
C ARG A 459 11.60 30.64 8.17
N ILE A 460 10.59 30.05 7.52
CA ILE A 460 10.59 29.88 6.07
C ILE A 460 9.69 30.87 5.32
N GLY A 461 8.85 31.65 6.05
CA GLY A 461 7.78 32.42 5.43
C GLY A 461 6.70 31.52 4.84
N ARG A 462 5.99 32.00 3.80
CA ARG A 462 4.96 31.25 3.07
C ARG A 462 5.54 30.55 1.84
N VAL A 463 5.19 29.29 1.68
CA VAL A 463 5.51 28.46 0.51
C VAL A 463 4.19 28.03 -0.14
N ASP A 464 3.99 28.36 -1.41
CA ASP A 464 2.80 28.00 -2.17
C ASP A 464 3.13 26.95 -3.22
N GLY A 465 2.15 26.11 -3.57
CA GLY A 465 2.25 25.12 -4.64
C GLY A 465 0.91 24.55 -5.05
N GLU A 466 0.87 23.98 -6.24
CA GLU A 466 -0.32 23.29 -6.75
C GLU A 466 -0.28 21.82 -6.36
N LEU A 467 -1.45 21.26 -6.06
CA LEU A 467 -1.58 19.82 -5.78
C LEU A 467 -1.30 19.02 -7.08
N PRO A 468 -0.21 18.27 -7.16
CA PRO A 468 0.23 17.67 -8.41
C PRO A 468 -0.50 16.37 -8.76
N ASP A 469 -1.18 15.76 -7.78
CA ASP A 469 -1.76 14.43 -7.93
C ASP A 469 -3.20 14.48 -8.41
N LYS A 470 -3.51 13.68 -9.43
CA LYS A 470 -4.87 13.50 -9.94
C LYS A 470 -5.70 12.57 -9.04
N ARG A 471 -5.05 11.79 -8.15
CA ARG A 471 -5.71 10.93 -7.18
C ARG A 471 -6.24 11.76 -6.02
N THR A 472 -7.51 11.59 -5.73
CA THR A 472 -8.24 12.42 -4.76
C THR A 472 -8.35 11.78 -3.37
N GLY A 473 -8.19 10.46 -3.31
CA GLY A 473 -8.01 9.72 -2.06
C GLY A 473 -6.54 9.41 -1.78
N ALA A 474 -6.18 9.36 -0.50
CA ALA A 474 -4.84 9.09 0.02
C ALA A 474 -4.87 8.01 1.09
N HIS A 475 -3.80 7.22 1.17
CA HIS A 475 -3.70 6.15 2.18
C HIS A 475 -3.56 6.72 3.59
N LEU A 476 -4.21 6.08 4.56
CA LEU A 476 -4.11 6.38 5.98
C LEU A 476 -3.19 5.36 6.69
N PRO A 477 -2.61 5.71 7.84
CA PRO A 477 -1.61 4.86 8.51
C PRO A 477 -2.21 3.66 9.25
N TYR A 478 -3.44 3.31 9.01
CA TYR A 478 -4.14 2.19 9.65
C TYR A 478 -5.10 1.52 8.68
N GLY A 479 -5.32 0.24 8.89
CA GLY A 479 -6.38 -0.56 8.29
C GLY A 479 -7.29 -1.15 9.37
N PHE A 480 -7.98 -2.21 9.03
CA PHE A 480 -8.81 -2.96 9.98
C PHE A 480 -8.57 -4.47 9.89
N LEU A 481 -8.98 -5.20 10.93
CA LEU A 481 -9.10 -6.65 10.95
C LEU A 481 -10.44 -7.03 11.61
N LEU A 482 -11.21 -7.86 10.92
CA LEU A 482 -12.44 -8.47 11.37
C LEU A 482 -12.29 -9.99 11.28
N PRO A 483 -11.84 -10.66 12.34
CA PRO A 483 -11.75 -12.12 12.39
C PRO A 483 -13.13 -12.70 12.71
N VAL A 484 -13.47 -13.82 12.09
CA VAL A 484 -14.79 -14.45 12.15
C VAL A 484 -14.64 -15.97 12.16
N GLY A 485 -15.50 -16.68 12.88
CA GLY A 485 -15.65 -18.13 12.75
C GLY A 485 -14.94 -18.96 13.81
N GLU A 486 -14.50 -20.17 13.45
CA GLU A 486 -13.94 -21.13 14.40
C GLU A 486 -12.67 -20.60 15.08
N HIS A 487 -12.52 -20.89 16.38
CA HIS A 487 -11.39 -20.47 17.22
C HIS A 487 -11.24 -18.96 17.44
N ILE A 488 -12.20 -18.15 16.98
CA ILE A 488 -12.24 -16.73 17.27
C ILE A 488 -13.14 -16.45 18.46
N HIS A 489 -12.63 -15.67 19.41
CA HIS A 489 -13.43 -15.26 20.57
C HIS A 489 -14.45 -14.19 20.16
N PRO A 490 -15.75 -14.45 20.31
CA PRO A 490 -16.77 -13.44 20.04
C PRO A 490 -16.69 -12.29 21.04
N GLY A 491 -16.96 -11.06 20.60
CA GLY A 491 -17.01 -9.88 21.46
C GLY A 491 -16.42 -8.63 20.82
N ASN A 492 -16.61 -7.49 21.49
CA ASN A 492 -16.24 -6.16 21.00
C ASN A 492 -15.00 -5.59 21.72
N GLY A 493 -14.00 -6.39 21.97
CA GLY A 493 -12.76 -5.91 22.59
C GLY A 493 -12.02 -4.92 21.69
N VAL A 494 -11.60 -3.77 22.24
CA VAL A 494 -10.65 -2.88 21.56
C VAL A 494 -9.28 -3.54 21.64
N VAL A 495 -8.74 -3.88 20.49
CA VAL A 495 -7.42 -4.49 20.38
C VAL A 495 -6.58 -3.63 19.44
N GLU A 496 -5.43 -3.20 19.92
CA GLU A 496 -4.41 -2.62 19.08
C GLU A 496 -3.61 -3.72 18.41
N GLY A 497 -3.39 -3.59 17.11
CA GLY A 497 -2.62 -4.55 16.32
C GLY A 497 -1.89 -3.87 15.17
N SER A 498 -1.11 -4.64 14.48
CA SER A 498 -0.39 -4.25 13.28
C SER A 498 -0.74 -5.18 12.13
N ILE A 499 -0.63 -4.72 10.89
CA ILE A 499 -0.74 -5.58 9.71
C ILE A 499 0.31 -6.71 9.73
N MET A 500 1.43 -6.54 10.43
CA MET A 500 2.45 -7.58 10.61
C MET A 500 1.98 -8.74 11.49
N ASP A 501 0.96 -8.52 12.32
CA ASP A 501 0.42 -9.54 13.23
C ASP A 501 -0.44 -10.59 12.49
N ILE A 502 -0.83 -10.32 11.26
CA ILE A 502 -1.67 -11.21 10.45
C ILE A 502 -0.95 -12.54 10.17
N ALA A 503 0.32 -12.50 9.71
CA ALA A 503 1.09 -13.71 9.42
C ALA A 503 1.28 -14.63 10.63
N PRO A 504 1.82 -14.19 11.77
CA PRO A 504 1.99 -15.06 12.94
C PRO A 504 0.66 -15.54 13.52
N THR A 505 -0.43 -14.76 13.41
CA THR A 505 -1.76 -15.19 13.84
C THR A 505 -2.31 -16.31 12.96
N ILE A 506 -2.14 -16.21 11.63
CA ILE A 506 -2.52 -17.29 10.70
C ILE A 506 -1.70 -18.54 10.96
N LEU A 507 -0.37 -18.43 11.11
CA LEU A 507 0.49 -19.57 11.42
C LEU A 507 0.05 -20.27 12.71
N TYR A 508 -0.24 -19.50 13.75
CA TYR A 508 -0.71 -20.04 15.03
C TYR A 508 -2.03 -20.80 14.87
N LEU A 509 -3.02 -20.21 14.21
CA LEU A 509 -4.32 -20.85 13.95
C LEU A 509 -4.20 -22.12 13.09
N MET A 510 -3.19 -22.19 12.20
CA MET A 510 -2.86 -23.37 11.42
C MET A 510 -2.10 -24.45 12.21
N GLY A 511 -1.75 -24.22 13.48
CA GLY A 511 -0.89 -25.09 14.27
C GLY A 511 0.54 -25.18 13.73
N GLN A 512 1.04 -24.11 13.11
CA GLN A 512 2.37 -24.04 12.51
C GLN A 512 3.35 -23.27 13.41
N PRO A 513 4.64 -23.61 13.37
CA PRO A 513 5.66 -22.87 14.10
C PRO A 513 5.76 -21.42 13.61
N ILE A 514 6.00 -20.50 14.54
CA ILE A 514 6.12 -19.07 14.29
C ILE A 514 7.61 -18.70 14.27
N PRO A 515 8.13 -18.12 13.17
CA PRO A 515 9.49 -17.63 13.12
C PRO A 515 9.77 -16.54 14.18
N ARG A 516 10.87 -16.71 14.96
CA ARG A 516 11.25 -15.75 16.01
C ARG A 516 11.69 -14.39 15.48
N ASP A 517 12.06 -14.31 14.20
CA ASP A 517 12.48 -13.06 13.55
C ASP A 517 11.30 -12.22 13.02
N MET A 518 10.06 -12.71 13.15
CA MET A 518 8.86 -11.89 12.89
C MET A 518 8.78 -10.73 13.87
N ASP A 519 8.44 -9.54 13.37
CA ASP A 519 8.16 -8.36 14.18
C ASP A 519 6.70 -8.35 14.66
N GLY A 520 5.83 -8.97 13.88
CA GLY A 520 4.42 -9.20 14.23
C GLY A 520 4.26 -10.23 15.35
N LYS A 521 3.15 -10.14 16.05
CA LYS A 521 2.79 -11.00 17.19
C LYS A 521 1.46 -11.70 16.95
N VAL A 522 1.28 -12.88 17.54
CA VAL A 522 -0.03 -13.53 17.54
C VAL A 522 -1.03 -12.68 18.33
N LEU A 523 -2.17 -12.41 17.73
CA LEU A 523 -3.27 -11.66 18.34
C LEU A 523 -4.08 -12.60 19.27
N PHE A 524 -3.48 -13.04 20.37
CA PHE A 524 -4.10 -14.00 21.30
C PHE A 524 -5.46 -13.55 21.86
N ASN A 525 -5.66 -12.26 21.98
CA ASN A 525 -6.88 -11.66 22.53
C ASN A 525 -8.13 -11.78 21.63
N ILE A 526 -7.94 -12.14 20.34
CA ILE A 526 -9.06 -12.47 19.45
C ILE A 526 -9.32 -13.97 19.34
N ILE A 527 -8.52 -14.82 20.00
CA ILE A 527 -8.56 -16.26 19.86
C ILE A 527 -9.15 -16.88 21.12
N ASP A 528 -10.02 -17.87 20.98
CA ASP A 528 -10.66 -18.57 22.07
C ASP A 528 -9.67 -19.10 23.10
N GLU A 529 -10.01 -18.99 24.37
CA GLU A 529 -9.16 -19.43 25.47
C GLU A 529 -8.96 -20.95 25.45
N GLU A 530 -9.99 -21.73 25.16
CA GLU A 530 -9.92 -23.18 25.05
C GLU A 530 -8.92 -23.59 23.97
N PHE A 531 -9.02 -22.97 22.76
CA PHE A 531 -8.06 -23.23 21.70
C PHE A 531 -6.62 -22.87 22.10
N ARG A 532 -6.40 -21.76 22.82
CA ARG A 532 -5.06 -21.34 23.27
C ARG A 532 -4.44 -22.28 24.30
N VAL A 533 -5.27 -22.83 25.20
CA VAL A 533 -4.80 -23.79 26.22
C VAL A 533 -4.38 -25.10 25.56
N ASP A 534 -5.18 -25.59 24.61
CA ASP A 534 -4.93 -26.86 23.92
C ASP A 534 -3.81 -26.78 22.89
N ASN A 535 -3.52 -25.59 22.38
CA ASN A 535 -2.55 -25.35 21.31
C ASN A 535 -1.51 -24.28 21.72
N PRO A 536 -0.57 -24.59 22.62
CA PRO A 536 0.47 -23.63 22.99
C PRO A 536 1.32 -23.24 21.77
N PRO A 537 1.72 -21.96 21.61
CA PRO A 537 2.44 -21.48 20.44
C PRO A 537 3.86 -22.08 20.41
N THR A 538 4.29 -22.53 19.24
CA THR A 538 5.65 -23.00 18.98
C THR A 538 6.42 -21.96 18.19
N TYR A 539 7.61 -21.60 18.66
CA TYR A 539 8.49 -20.62 18.01
C TYR A 539 9.78 -21.29 17.51
N VAL A 540 10.20 -20.96 16.28
CA VAL A 540 11.42 -21.48 15.62
C VAL A 540 12.39 -20.38 15.25
#